data_da2219c5790e9afd90b5dbd6f3b2142a
#
_entry.id   da2219c5790e9afd90b5dbd6f3b2142a
#
_cell.length_a   1.000
_cell.length_b   1.000
_cell.length_c   1.000
_cell.angle_alpha   90.00
_cell.angle_beta   90.00
_cell.angle_gamma   90.00
#
_symmetry.space_group_name_H-M   'P 1'
#
loop_
_entity.id
_entity.type
_entity.pdbx_description
1 polymer ?
#
loop_
_entity_poly.entity_id
_entity_poly.type
_entity_poly.pdbx_seq_one_letter_code
_entity_poly.pdbx_strand_id
1 'polypeptide(L)'
;MESVPMNNPWDDWDHVLKVDPDKELHGDDTFEDVCRTGTDAIEIGGTLDVTAEKMTRVVDAAAEYDVPLYQEPSNPGVVIDSPALDGYLIPTVFNAGGPFWITGAHKEWVRIDDLDWDRTHTEAYIVMNPEASVAQLTEADCDLSADDVEAYAKVAERMFGQEIVYVEYSGMFGDTEKVAAAHDALDEATLFYGGGIHGYESANEMAAHSDVIVVGDLLHDEGVDAVRETVKGAKDA
;
A
#
# COMPACT_ATOMS: atom_id res chain seq x y z
N MET A 1 7.47 32.31 9.30
CA MET A 1 8.35 31.23 8.81
C MET A 1 7.48 30.48 7.82
N GLU A 2 7.72 30.65 6.53
CA GLU A 2 7.11 29.81 5.53
C GLU A 2 7.68 28.40 5.75
N SER A 3 6.83 27.42 6.01
CA SER A 3 7.22 26.01 6.03
C SER A 3 7.67 25.68 4.61
N VAL A 4 8.92 25.28 4.45
CA VAL A 4 9.34 24.57 3.22
C VAL A 4 8.48 23.31 3.21
N PRO A 5 7.70 23.04 2.14
CA PRO A 5 7.00 21.76 2.05
C PRO A 5 8.05 20.66 2.16
N MET A 6 7.89 19.76 3.13
CA MET A 6 8.67 18.53 3.17
C MET A 6 8.11 17.67 2.03
N ASN A 7 8.92 17.40 1.00
CA ASN A 7 8.56 16.42 -0.01
C ASN A 7 8.49 15.06 0.68
N ASN A 8 7.36 14.40 0.56
CA ASN A 8 7.22 13.02 1.00
C ASN A 8 8.00 12.10 0.06
N PRO A 9 8.49 10.96 0.52
CA PRO A 9 9.20 10.02 -0.36
C PRO A 9 8.38 9.57 -1.57
N TRP A 10 7.06 9.50 -1.42
CA TRP A 10 6.13 9.02 -2.46
C TRP A 10 5.60 10.10 -3.41
N ASP A 11 6.00 11.37 -3.26
CA ASP A 11 5.53 12.47 -4.14
C ASP A 11 5.97 12.28 -5.62
N ASP A 12 7.01 11.49 -5.86
CA ASP A 12 7.54 11.18 -7.19
C ASP A 12 7.32 9.71 -7.60
N TRP A 13 6.46 8.95 -6.90
CA TRP A 13 6.17 7.56 -7.24
C TRP A 13 4.98 7.46 -8.19
N ASP A 14 5.05 6.53 -9.15
CA ASP A 14 3.95 6.11 -10.01
C ASP A 14 3.53 4.66 -9.69
N HIS A 15 4.47 3.85 -9.19
CA HIS A 15 4.28 2.42 -9.01
C HIS A 15 4.98 1.87 -7.76
N VAL A 16 4.24 1.15 -6.94
CA VAL A 16 4.74 0.38 -5.79
C VAL A 16 4.51 -1.10 -6.02
N LEU A 17 5.54 -1.91 -5.77
CA LEU A 17 5.44 -3.36 -5.82
C LEU A 17 5.28 -3.92 -4.40
N LYS A 18 4.13 -4.53 -4.13
CA LYS A 18 3.86 -5.18 -2.84
C LYS A 18 4.33 -6.63 -2.87
N VAL A 19 5.19 -6.99 -1.92
CA VAL A 19 5.71 -8.36 -1.76
C VAL A 19 5.10 -8.97 -0.50
N ASP A 20 4.31 -10.04 -0.66
CA ASP A 20 3.77 -10.79 0.46
C ASP A 20 4.83 -11.77 1.00
N PRO A 21 5.31 -11.62 2.24
CA PRO A 21 6.37 -12.45 2.80
C PRO A 21 5.95 -13.90 3.08
N ASP A 22 4.64 -14.21 3.03
CA ASP A 22 4.12 -15.59 3.13
C ASP A 22 4.12 -16.34 1.80
N LYS A 23 4.14 -15.61 0.68
CA LYS A 23 4.10 -16.18 -0.68
C LYS A 23 5.50 -16.44 -1.23
N GLU A 24 5.61 -17.44 -2.09
CA GLU A 24 6.82 -17.69 -2.88
C GLU A 24 6.82 -16.78 -4.13
N LEU A 25 8.01 -16.46 -4.65
CA LEU A 25 8.13 -15.82 -5.95
C LEU A 25 7.72 -16.79 -7.06
N HIS A 26 7.26 -16.26 -8.18
CA HIS A 26 6.82 -17.05 -9.31
C HIS A 26 8.01 -17.76 -10.01
N GLY A 27 7.86 -19.05 -10.27
CA GLY A 27 8.83 -19.80 -11.08
C GLY A 27 10.26 -19.74 -10.54
N ASP A 28 11.19 -19.27 -11.37
CA ASP A 28 12.61 -19.11 -11.05
C ASP A 28 13.00 -17.65 -10.75
N ASP A 29 12.02 -16.74 -10.56
CA ASP A 29 12.26 -15.35 -10.24
C ASP A 29 13.07 -15.18 -8.94
N THR A 30 13.93 -14.18 -8.91
CA THR A 30 14.79 -13.87 -7.75
C THR A 30 14.47 -12.48 -7.19
N PHE A 31 14.93 -12.18 -5.97
CA PHE A 31 14.80 -10.82 -5.42
C PHE A 31 15.60 -9.78 -6.24
N GLU A 32 16.66 -10.19 -6.94
CA GLU A 32 17.34 -9.33 -7.91
C GLU A 32 16.38 -8.92 -9.04
N ASP A 33 15.61 -9.86 -9.58
CA ASP A 33 14.65 -9.60 -10.65
C ASP A 33 13.50 -8.71 -10.15
N VAL A 34 13.00 -8.94 -8.93
CA VAL A 34 11.98 -8.13 -8.26
C VAL A 34 12.46 -6.68 -8.11
N CYS A 35 13.64 -6.47 -7.53
CA CYS A 35 14.20 -5.14 -7.29
C CYS A 35 14.59 -4.39 -8.58
N ARG A 36 14.66 -5.10 -9.73
CA ARG A 36 14.96 -4.54 -11.05
C ARG A 36 13.75 -4.46 -11.98
N THR A 37 12.55 -4.51 -11.45
CA THR A 37 11.32 -4.32 -12.24
C THR A 37 11.15 -2.89 -12.73
N GLY A 38 11.75 -1.91 -12.05
CA GLY A 38 11.61 -0.48 -12.31
C GLY A 38 10.51 0.18 -11.49
N THR A 39 9.97 -0.54 -10.50
CA THR A 39 9.08 0.02 -9.46
C THR A 39 9.80 1.12 -8.66
N ASP A 40 9.08 2.10 -8.14
CA ASP A 40 9.65 3.23 -7.41
C ASP A 40 9.93 2.86 -5.95
N ALA A 41 9.15 1.94 -5.38
CA ALA A 41 9.38 1.36 -4.06
C ALA A 41 8.87 -0.08 -3.98
N ILE A 42 9.37 -0.82 -2.98
CA ILE A 42 8.84 -2.13 -2.59
C ILE A 42 8.19 -2.00 -1.22
N GLU A 43 6.94 -2.39 -1.13
CA GLU A 43 6.17 -2.52 0.10
C GLU A 43 6.12 -3.99 0.51
N ILE A 44 6.64 -4.31 1.69
CA ILE A 44 6.67 -5.69 2.19
C ILE A 44 5.55 -5.85 3.21
N GLY A 45 4.52 -6.58 2.84
CA GLY A 45 3.32 -6.74 3.65
C GLY A 45 2.37 -7.82 3.15
N GLY A 46 1.49 -8.27 4.02
CA GLY A 46 0.45 -9.24 3.71
C GLY A 46 -0.53 -9.33 4.88
N THR A 47 -1.75 -9.84 4.64
CA THR A 47 -2.82 -9.84 5.66
C THR A 47 -2.76 -11.05 6.58
N LEU A 48 -2.47 -12.22 6.06
CA LEU A 48 -2.55 -13.50 6.77
C LEU A 48 -1.18 -14.18 6.83
N ASP A 49 -0.96 -14.98 7.88
CA ASP A 49 0.22 -15.85 8.07
C ASP A 49 1.58 -15.15 8.00
N VAL A 50 1.62 -13.82 8.09
CA VAL A 50 2.84 -13.01 8.17
C VAL A 50 3.47 -13.17 9.54
N THR A 51 4.79 -13.35 9.57
CA THR A 51 5.61 -13.40 10.80
C THR A 51 6.82 -12.50 10.68
N ALA A 52 7.38 -12.06 11.81
CA ALA A 52 8.61 -11.26 11.82
C ALA A 52 9.78 -11.99 11.13
N GLU A 53 9.85 -13.34 11.21
CA GLU A 53 10.87 -14.14 10.55
C GLU A 53 10.73 -14.08 9.01
N LYS A 54 9.49 -14.23 8.49
CA LYS A 54 9.21 -14.13 7.06
C LYS A 54 9.51 -12.72 6.55
N MET A 55 9.10 -11.70 7.32
CA MET A 55 9.38 -10.29 7.03
C MET A 55 10.89 -10.04 6.92
N THR A 56 11.67 -10.44 7.94
CA THR A 56 13.13 -10.29 7.95
C THR A 56 13.78 -10.96 6.74
N ARG A 57 13.33 -12.17 6.38
CA ARG A 57 13.85 -12.90 5.21
C ARG A 57 13.70 -12.09 3.92
N VAL A 58 12.55 -11.48 3.70
CA VAL A 58 12.29 -10.69 2.48
C VAL A 58 13.08 -9.39 2.50
N VAL A 59 13.08 -8.67 3.63
CA VAL A 59 13.87 -7.45 3.80
C VAL A 59 15.35 -7.70 3.56
N ASP A 60 15.93 -8.74 4.17
CA ASP A 60 17.35 -9.07 4.01
C ASP A 60 17.70 -9.43 2.55
N ALA A 61 16.79 -10.11 1.84
CA ALA A 61 17.00 -10.47 0.44
C ALA A 61 16.90 -9.27 -0.51
N ALA A 62 16.04 -8.29 -0.21
CA ALA A 62 15.88 -7.08 -1.01
C ALA A 62 16.92 -5.99 -0.68
N ALA A 63 17.48 -6.00 0.54
CA ALA A 63 18.41 -4.98 1.04
C ALA A 63 19.74 -4.87 0.27
N GLU A 64 20.08 -5.86 -0.58
CA GLU A 64 21.26 -5.84 -1.42
C GLU A 64 21.11 -4.93 -2.67
N TYR A 65 19.88 -4.43 -2.93
CA TYR A 65 19.54 -3.69 -4.14
C TYR A 65 19.11 -2.27 -3.82
N ASP A 66 19.32 -1.37 -4.77
CA ASP A 66 19.04 0.07 -4.65
C ASP A 66 17.58 0.36 -5.06
N VAL A 67 16.64 0.00 -4.18
CA VAL A 67 15.21 0.30 -4.30
C VAL A 67 14.68 0.61 -2.89
N PRO A 68 13.87 1.65 -2.69
CA PRO A 68 13.29 1.96 -1.39
C PRO A 68 12.44 0.80 -0.85
N LEU A 69 12.64 0.45 0.43
CA LEU A 69 11.94 -0.65 1.09
C LEU A 69 11.09 -0.13 2.24
N TYR A 70 9.80 -0.41 2.18
CA TYR A 70 8.85 -0.08 3.25
C TYR A 70 8.20 -1.35 3.80
N GLN A 71 7.97 -1.37 5.10
CA GLN A 71 7.15 -2.40 5.71
C GLN A 71 5.72 -1.91 5.90
N GLU A 72 4.75 -2.71 5.43
CA GLU A 72 3.33 -2.59 5.76
C GLU A 72 2.92 -3.71 6.73
N PRO A 73 2.86 -3.44 8.04
CA PRO A 73 2.58 -4.47 9.01
C PRO A 73 1.09 -4.74 9.15
N SER A 74 0.67 -6.01 9.10
CA SER A 74 -0.72 -6.43 9.37
C SER A 74 -1.11 -6.38 10.84
N ASN A 75 -0.14 -6.38 11.75
CA ASN A 75 -0.34 -6.25 13.19
C ASN A 75 0.98 -5.89 13.91
N PRO A 76 0.92 -5.41 15.16
CA PRO A 76 2.12 -5.00 15.90
C PRO A 76 3.19 -6.07 16.07
N GLY A 77 2.79 -7.35 16.10
CA GLY A 77 3.71 -8.46 16.35
C GLY A 77 4.60 -8.85 15.16
N VAL A 78 4.36 -8.27 13.98
CA VAL A 78 5.17 -8.56 12.76
C VAL A 78 6.07 -7.41 12.36
N VAL A 79 6.03 -6.30 13.06
CA VAL A 79 6.95 -5.18 12.84
C VAL A 79 8.37 -5.62 13.16
N ILE A 80 9.30 -5.29 12.27
CA ILE A 80 10.72 -5.54 12.47
C ILE A 80 11.48 -4.21 12.47
N ASP A 81 12.48 -4.08 13.35
CA ASP A 81 13.42 -2.97 13.30
C ASP A 81 14.60 -3.38 12.41
N SER A 82 14.70 -2.79 11.23
CA SER A 82 15.80 -3.04 10.28
C SER A 82 16.32 -1.73 9.69
N PRO A 83 17.66 -1.55 9.67
CA PRO A 83 18.26 -0.39 9.01
C PRO A 83 18.16 -0.43 7.48
N ALA A 84 17.71 -1.56 6.92
CA ALA A 84 17.47 -1.72 5.50
C ALA A 84 16.10 -1.18 5.06
N LEU A 85 15.18 -0.94 6.00
CA LEU A 85 13.90 -0.30 5.71
C LEU A 85 14.08 1.22 5.65
N ASP A 86 13.53 1.85 4.64
CA ASP A 86 13.41 3.31 4.54
C ASP A 86 12.29 3.81 5.47
N GLY A 87 11.24 3.01 5.69
CA GLY A 87 10.17 3.35 6.62
C GLY A 87 9.08 2.30 6.76
N TYR A 88 8.01 2.75 7.37
CA TYR A 88 6.81 1.96 7.63
C TYR A 88 5.61 2.69 7.05
N LEU A 89 4.75 1.95 6.33
CA LEU A 89 3.44 2.38 5.86
C LEU A 89 2.38 1.64 6.68
N ILE A 90 1.69 2.35 7.55
CA ILE A 90 0.86 1.74 8.59
C ILE A 90 -0.62 1.82 8.22
N PRO A 91 -1.29 0.69 7.92
CA PRO A 91 -2.69 0.70 7.54
C PRO A 91 -3.59 1.22 8.68
N THR A 92 -4.45 2.17 8.35
CA THR A 92 -5.53 2.66 9.19
C THR A 92 -6.83 2.50 8.44
N VAL A 93 -7.66 1.52 8.77
CA VAL A 93 -8.84 1.15 7.98
C VAL A 93 -10.03 2.02 8.37
N PHE A 94 -10.32 3.04 7.56
CA PHE A 94 -11.32 4.07 7.88
C PHE A 94 -12.75 3.56 7.84
N ASN A 95 -13.07 2.60 6.98
CA ASN A 95 -14.39 1.97 6.89
C ASN A 95 -14.49 0.63 7.65
N ALA A 96 -13.57 0.37 8.62
CA ALA A 96 -13.63 -0.83 9.46
C ALA A 96 -14.87 -0.87 10.34
N GLY A 97 -15.36 -2.08 10.64
CA GLY A 97 -16.52 -2.31 11.52
C GLY A 97 -16.30 -1.95 12.98
N GLY A 98 -15.05 -1.65 13.39
CA GLY A 98 -14.75 -1.27 14.76
C GLY A 98 -13.47 -0.45 14.92
N PRO A 99 -13.31 0.27 16.06
CA PRO A 99 -12.21 1.21 16.27
C PRO A 99 -10.84 0.54 16.45
N PHE A 100 -10.78 -0.79 16.54
CA PHE A 100 -9.52 -1.52 16.72
C PHE A 100 -8.58 -1.26 15.52
N TRP A 101 -9.11 -1.30 14.30
CA TRP A 101 -8.35 -1.11 13.06
C TRP A 101 -8.14 0.36 12.67
N ILE A 102 -8.71 1.29 13.45
CA ILE A 102 -8.50 2.73 13.27
C ILE A 102 -7.45 3.25 14.25
N THR A 103 -7.51 2.84 15.52
CA THR A 103 -6.60 3.35 16.56
C THR A 103 -6.17 2.27 17.56
N GLY A 104 -6.89 1.16 17.68
CA GLY A 104 -6.66 0.15 18.71
C GLY A 104 -5.34 -0.61 18.52
N ALA A 105 -5.08 -1.11 17.32
CA ALA A 105 -3.84 -1.80 16.98
C ALA A 105 -2.63 -0.86 17.09
N HIS A 106 -2.76 0.37 16.57
CA HIS A 106 -1.73 1.40 16.67
C HIS A 106 -1.36 1.72 18.11
N LYS A 107 -2.36 1.88 19.00
CA LYS A 107 -2.12 2.09 20.43
C LYS A 107 -1.35 0.92 21.06
N GLU A 108 -1.68 -0.33 20.72
CA GLU A 108 -0.94 -1.49 21.26
C GLU A 108 0.51 -1.48 20.75
N TRP A 109 0.75 -1.14 19.50
CA TRP A 109 2.08 -1.04 18.95
C TRP A 109 2.91 0.06 19.65
N VAL A 110 2.42 1.29 19.69
CA VAL A 110 3.07 2.43 20.38
C VAL A 110 3.38 2.13 21.85
N ARG A 111 2.62 1.24 22.48
CA ARG A 111 2.84 0.84 23.89
C ARG A 111 4.00 -0.12 24.08
N ILE A 112 4.34 -0.92 23.07
CA ILE A 112 5.35 -1.99 23.16
C ILE A 112 6.67 -1.66 22.49
N ASP A 113 6.68 -0.70 21.55
CA ASP A 113 7.84 -0.32 20.75
C ASP A 113 8.18 1.17 20.93
N ASP A 114 9.47 1.49 20.76
CA ASP A 114 9.98 2.86 20.67
C ASP A 114 10.12 3.21 19.19
N LEU A 115 9.12 3.87 18.65
CA LEU A 115 8.99 4.10 17.20
C LEU A 115 9.88 5.24 16.71
N ASP A 116 10.49 5.04 15.56
CA ASP A 116 11.09 6.13 14.78
C ASP A 116 9.98 6.86 14.01
N TRP A 117 9.51 7.97 14.59
CA TRP A 117 8.38 8.73 14.03
C TRP A 117 8.71 9.40 12.69
N ASP A 118 10.00 9.66 12.41
CA ASP A 118 10.42 10.27 11.14
C ASP A 118 10.33 9.28 9.97
N ARG A 119 10.21 7.97 10.27
CA ARG A 119 10.07 6.89 9.29
C ARG A 119 8.72 6.14 9.39
N THR A 120 7.79 6.65 10.21
CA THR A 120 6.49 5.98 10.45
C THR A 120 5.38 6.83 9.86
N HIS A 121 4.82 6.36 8.76
CA HIS A 121 3.74 7.01 8.03
C HIS A 121 2.47 6.16 8.10
N THR A 122 1.31 6.79 8.03
CA THR A 122 0.03 6.09 8.06
C THR A 122 -0.67 6.17 6.70
N GLU A 123 -1.31 5.08 6.32
CA GLU A 123 -2.13 4.97 5.12
C GLU A 123 -3.61 4.85 5.51
N ALA A 124 -4.42 5.79 5.03
CA ALA A 124 -5.86 5.75 5.23
C ALA A 124 -6.51 4.76 4.25
N TYR A 125 -6.71 3.53 4.69
CA TYR A 125 -7.34 2.49 3.88
C TYR A 125 -8.85 2.70 3.77
N ILE A 126 -9.36 2.65 2.55
CA ILE A 126 -10.78 2.55 2.19
C ILE A 126 -10.95 1.22 1.46
N VAL A 127 -11.39 0.20 2.17
CA VAL A 127 -11.48 -1.18 1.66
C VAL A 127 -12.78 -1.37 0.88
N MET A 128 -12.69 -1.79 -0.38
CA MET A 128 -13.80 -1.80 -1.32
C MET A 128 -14.24 -3.20 -1.77
N ASN A 129 -13.35 -4.22 -1.66
CA ASN A 129 -13.70 -5.59 -2.03
C ASN A 129 -14.10 -6.39 -0.78
N PRO A 130 -15.37 -6.79 -0.60
CA PRO A 130 -15.83 -7.56 0.56
C PRO A 130 -15.23 -8.98 0.63
N GLU A 131 -14.72 -9.52 -0.49
CA GLU A 131 -14.07 -10.84 -0.53
C GLU A 131 -12.60 -10.77 -0.12
N ALA A 132 -11.99 -9.59 -0.05
CA ALA A 132 -10.59 -9.42 0.36
C ALA A 132 -10.39 -9.83 1.82
N SER A 133 -9.22 -10.44 2.11
CA SER A 133 -8.87 -10.86 3.47
C SER A 133 -8.89 -9.69 4.47
N VAL A 134 -8.46 -8.51 4.05
CA VAL A 134 -8.50 -7.30 4.88
C VAL A 134 -9.93 -6.87 5.20
N ALA A 135 -10.87 -6.98 4.25
CA ALA A 135 -12.27 -6.67 4.50
C ALA A 135 -12.89 -7.60 5.54
N GLN A 136 -12.63 -8.90 5.39
CA GLN A 136 -13.13 -9.92 6.32
C GLN A 136 -12.51 -9.76 7.72
N LEU A 137 -11.21 -9.50 7.80
CA LEU A 137 -10.49 -9.31 9.05
C LEU A 137 -10.97 -8.07 9.81
N THR A 138 -11.22 -6.97 9.09
CA THR A 138 -11.57 -5.67 9.67
C THR A 138 -13.07 -5.42 9.77
N GLU A 139 -13.89 -6.35 9.22
CA GLU A 139 -15.34 -6.20 9.09
C GLU A 139 -15.70 -4.88 8.37
N ALA A 140 -14.92 -4.53 7.32
CA ALA A 140 -15.09 -3.28 6.62
C ALA A 140 -16.44 -3.20 5.90
N ASP A 141 -17.07 -2.03 5.95
CA ASP A 141 -18.24 -1.71 5.14
C ASP A 141 -17.80 -1.38 3.71
N CYS A 142 -17.88 -2.34 2.80
CA CYS A 142 -17.46 -2.21 1.41
C CYS A 142 -18.58 -1.76 0.46
N ASP A 143 -19.83 -1.61 0.93
CA ASP A 143 -20.97 -1.15 0.13
C ASP A 143 -21.02 0.39 0.09
N LEU A 144 -19.96 1.00 -0.46
CA LEU A 144 -19.80 2.45 -0.53
C LEU A 144 -20.11 2.99 -1.93
N SER A 145 -20.84 4.10 -1.99
CA SER A 145 -21.00 4.90 -3.20
C SER A 145 -19.76 5.74 -3.49
N ALA A 146 -19.67 6.36 -4.68
CA ALA A 146 -18.61 7.34 -4.97
C ALA A 146 -18.62 8.51 -3.99
N ASP A 147 -19.80 9.00 -3.60
CA ASP A 147 -19.95 10.08 -2.60
C ASP A 147 -19.43 9.65 -1.21
N ASP A 148 -19.58 8.36 -0.84
CA ASP A 148 -19.05 7.85 0.43
C ASP A 148 -17.51 7.77 0.40
N VAL A 149 -16.94 7.29 -0.71
CA VAL A 149 -15.48 7.21 -0.91
C VAL A 149 -14.87 8.60 -0.91
N GLU A 150 -15.47 9.57 -1.63
CA GLU A 150 -15.11 11.00 -1.58
C GLU A 150 -15.11 11.53 -0.15
N ALA A 151 -16.16 11.22 0.62
CA ALA A 151 -16.29 11.68 1.99
C ALA A 151 -15.22 11.08 2.92
N TYR A 152 -14.91 9.79 2.77
CA TYR A 152 -13.81 9.14 3.51
C TYR A 152 -12.45 9.74 3.18
N ALA A 153 -12.15 10.00 1.91
CA ALA A 153 -10.91 10.65 1.48
C ALA A 153 -10.74 12.03 2.14
N LYS A 154 -11.78 12.86 2.12
CA LYS A 154 -11.79 14.16 2.80
C LYS A 154 -11.63 14.06 4.31
N VAL A 155 -12.27 13.08 4.96
CA VAL A 155 -12.12 12.85 6.41
C VAL A 155 -10.67 12.45 6.71
N ALA A 156 -10.09 11.54 5.93
CA ALA A 156 -8.71 11.10 6.10
C ALA A 156 -7.74 12.29 6.02
N GLU A 157 -7.76 13.05 4.94
CA GLU A 157 -6.87 14.18 4.73
C GLU A 157 -7.16 15.33 5.72
N ARG A 158 -8.41 15.81 5.79
CA ARG A 158 -8.73 17.09 6.47
C ARG A 158 -8.92 16.96 7.97
N MET A 159 -9.44 15.84 8.46
CA MET A 159 -9.70 15.65 9.88
C MET A 159 -8.60 14.88 10.59
N PHE A 160 -7.94 13.94 9.89
CA PHE A 160 -6.90 13.09 10.46
C PHE A 160 -5.49 13.44 10.00
N GLY A 161 -5.33 14.29 8.97
CA GLY A 161 -4.02 14.71 8.47
C GLY A 161 -3.24 13.58 7.83
N GLN A 162 -3.95 12.65 7.17
CA GLN A 162 -3.33 11.55 6.45
C GLN A 162 -2.65 12.06 5.19
N GLU A 163 -1.41 11.64 4.97
CA GLU A 163 -0.61 12.01 3.80
C GLU A 163 -0.82 11.04 2.64
N ILE A 164 -1.30 9.82 2.96
CA ILE A 164 -1.66 8.77 1.99
C ILE A 164 -3.11 8.36 2.23
N VAL A 165 -3.89 8.33 1.16
CA VAL A 165 -5.19 7.66 1.10
C VAL A 165 -5.06 6.46 0.18
N TYR A 166 -5.47 5.28 0.62
CA TYR A 166 -5.35 4.04 -0.11
C TYR A 166 -6.72 3.44 -0.41
N VAL A 167 -7.11 3.40 -1.69
CA VAL A 167 -8.33 2.70 -2.12
C VAL A 167 -7.97 1.26 -2.47
N GLU A 168 -8.48 0.33 -1.64
CA GLU A 168 -8.06 -1.07 -1.60
C GLU A 168 -9.12 -2.01 -2.22
N TYR A 169 -8.75 -2.63 -3.34
CA TYR A 169 -9.60 -3.55 -4.09
C TYR A 169 -8.98 -4.96 -4.26
N SER A 170 -8.04 -5.38 -3.40
CA SER A 170 -7.36 -6.68 -3.53
C SER A 170 -8.25 -7.79 -4.09
N GLY A 171 -7.77 -8.46 -5.14
CA GLY A 171 -8.43 -9.56 -5.81
C GLY A 171 -9.42 -9.17 -6.92
N MET A 172 -9.70 -7.87 -7.14
CA MET A 172 -10.53 -7.41 -8.25
C MET A 172 -10.10 -6.03 -8.76
N PHE A 173 -10.33 -5.77 -10.04
CA PHE A 173 -10.15 -4.42 -10.60
C PHE A 173 -11.26 -3.49 -10.11
N GLY A 174 -10.87 -2.32 -9.62
CA GLY A 174 -11.77 -1.38 -8.97
C GLY A 174 -12.66 -0.59 -9.93
N ASP A 175 -13.64 0.07 -9.34
CA ASP A 175 -14.52 1.01 -10.02
C ASP A 175 -13.80 2.36 -10.18
N THR A 176 -13.44 2.71 -11.42
CA THR A 176 -12.69 3.93 -11.75
C THR A 176 -13.43 5.21 -11.35
N GLU A 177 -14.78 5.22 -11.33
CA GLU A 177 -15.57 6.37 -10.86
C GLU A 177 -15.35 6.61 -9.36
N LYS A 178 -15.28 5.55 -8.56
CA LYS A 178 -15.04 5.65 -7.12
C LYS A 178 -13.59 6.06 -6.81
N VAL A 179 -12.63 5.55 -7.56
CA VAL A 179 -11.22 5.94 -7.42
C VAL A 179 -11.02 7.40 -7.81
N ALA A 180 -11.59 7.83 -8.94
CA ALA A 180 -11.58 9.23 -9.36
C ALA A 180 -12.24 10.16 -8.32
N ALA A 181 -13.35 9.72 -7.70
CA ALA A 181 -14.01 10.50 -6.64
C ALA A 181 -13.12 10.69 -5.41
N ALA A 182 -12.31 9.66 -5.05
CA ALA A 182 -11.31 9.80 -3.99
C ALA A 182 -10.22 10.80 -4.39
N HIS A 183 -9.65 10.65 -5.60
CA HIS A 183 -8.59 11.51 -6.12
C HIS A 183 -9.02 12.99 -6.20
N ASP A 184 -10.18 13.26 -6.79
CA ASP A 184 -10.71 14.61 -6.93
C ASP A 184 -11.05 15.28 -5.57
N ALA A 185 -11.16 14.49 -4.51
CA ALA A 185 -11.46 14.94 -3.16
C ALA A 185 -10.24 15.43 -2.37
N LEU A 186 -9.04 15.02 -2.78
CA LEU A 186 -7.77 15.30 -2.11
C LEU A 186 -7.14 16.59 -2.64
N ASP A 187 -6.46 17.33 -1.76
CA ASP A 187 -5.73 18.54 -2.13
C ASP A 187 -4.19 18.35 -2.04
N GLU A 188 -3.73 17.65 -1.02
CA GLU A 188 -2.29 17.47 -0.71
C GLU A 188 -1.91 16.00 -0.46
N ALA A 189 -2.86 15.16 -0.02
CA ALA A 189 -2.61 13.74 0.19
C ALA A 189 -2.51 12.98 -1.13
N THR A 190 -1.60 12.01 -1.18
CA THR A 190 -1.37 11.14 -2.36
C THR A 190 -2.35 9.97 -2.36
N LEU A 191 -3.02 9.73 -3.48
CA LEU A 191 -3.91 8.59 -3.64
C LEU A 191 -3.16 7.35 -4.13
N PHE A 192 -3.10 6.33 -3.29
CA PHE A 192 -2.65 4.99 -3.65
C PHE A 192 -3.86 4.15 -4.07
N TYR A 193 -3.67 3.33 -5.08
CA TYR A 193 -4.66 2.35 -5.51
C TYR A 193 -4.06 0.96 -5.61
N GLY A 194 -4.69 -0.04 -4.98
CA GLY A 194 -4.33 -1.46 -5.13
C GLY A 194 -5.54 -2.34 -5.43
N GLY A 195 -5.36 -3.26 -6.38
CA GLY A 195 -6.35 -4.28 -6.71
C GLY A 195 -6.50 -4.56 -8.20
N GLY A 196 -6.44 -5.83 -8.58
CA GLY A 196 -6.78 -6.35 -9.90
C GLY A 196 -5.98 -5.79 -11.08
N ILE A 197 -4.79 -5.28 -10.87
CA ILE A 197 -3.89 -4.85 -11.93
C ILE A 197 -3.19 -6.08 -12.52
N HIS A 198 -3.35 -6.30 -13.83
CA HIS A 198 -2.87 -7.52 -14.51
C HIS A 198 -1.86 -7.27 -15.63
N GLY A 199 -1.50 -6.01 -15.92
CA GLY A 199 -0.58 -5.67 -16.99
C GLY A 199 -0.69 -4.20 -17.39
N TYR A 200 -0.08 -3.85 -18.52
CA TYR A 200 0.04 -2.49 -19.00
C TYR A 200 -1.30 -1.73 -19.05
N GLU A 201 -2.31 -2.33 -19.71
CA GLU A 201 -3.59 -1.65 -19.97
C GLU A 201 -4.35 -1.32 -18.69
N SER A 202 -4.41 -2.28 -17.73
CA SER A 202 -5.08 -2.05 -16.45
C SER A 202 -4.32 -1.08 -15.55
N ALA A 203 -2.99 -1.10 -15.58
CA ALA A 203 -2.16 -0.14 -14.85
C ALA A 203 -2.34 1.29 -15.41
N ASN A 204 -2.25 1.45 -16.74
CA ASN A 204 -2.43 2.75 -17.39
C ASN A 204 -3.84 3.32 -17.21
N GLU A 205 -4.88 2.46 -17.27
CA GLU A 205 -6.25 2.90 -17.04
C GLU A 205 -6.44 3.45 -15.62
N MET A 206 -5.92 2.73 -14.61
CA MET A 206 -6.13 3.14 -13.21
C MET A 206 -5.20 4.28 -12.79
N ALA A 207 -3.99 4.37 -13.32
CA ALA A 207 -3.06 5.47 -13.07
C ALA A 207 -3.60 6.83 -13.57
N ALA A 208 -4.54 6.83 -14.51
CA ALA A 208 -5.26 8.05 -14.90
C ALA A 208 -6.23 8.57 -13.81
N HIS A 209 -6.46 7.81 -12.74
CA HIS A 209 -7.42 8.11 -11.65
C HIS A 209 -6.80 8.06 -10.25
N SER A 210 -5.51 7.75 -10.14
CA SER A 210 -4.78 7.69 -8.87
C SER A 210 -3.34 8.16 -9.08
N ASP A 211 -2.65 8.56 -8.02
CA ASP A 211 -1.26 9.01 -8.11
C ASP A 211 -0.30 7.82 -8.17
N VAL A 212 -0.57 6.77 -7.37
CA VAL A 212 0.31 5.60 -7.24
C VAL A 212 -0.48 4.31 -7.42
N ILE A 213 0.03 3.43 -8.28
CA ILE A 213 -0.48 2.06 -8.46
C ILE A 213 0.30 1.09 -7.58
N VAL A 214 -0.41 0.31 -6.75
CA VAL A 214 0.17 -0.77 -5.94
C VAL A 214 -0.19 -2.13 -6.54
N VAL A 215 0.84 -2.92 -6.88
CA VAL A 215 0.69 -4.24 -7.50
C VAL A 215 1.26 -5.32 -6.57
N GLY A 216 0.47 -6.32 -6.21
CA GLY A 216 0.89 -7.39 -5.29
C GLY A 216 0.76 -8.77 -5.89
N ASP A 217 -0.45 -9.32 -5.98
CA ASP A 217 -0.71 -10.71 -6.35
C ASP A 217 -0.06 -11.12 -7.67
N LEU A 218 -0.02 -10.22 -8.65
CA LEU A 218 0.55 -10.47 -9.98
C LEU A 218 2.01 -10.95 -9.91
N LEU A 219 2.80 -10.44 -8.97
CA LEU A 219 4.19 -10.88 -8.76
C LEU A 219 4.27 -12.37 -8.46
N HIS A 220 3.39 -12.85 -7.58
CA HIS A 220 3.38 -14.22 -7.11
C HIS A 220 2.70 -15.18 -8.10
N ASP A 221 1.72 -14.67 -8.85
CA ASP A 221 0.91 -15.45 -9.79
C ASP A 221 1.53 -15.55 -11.19
N GLU A 222 2.11 -14.47 -11.71
CA GLU A 222 2.60 -14.36 -13.10
C GLU A 222 4.08 -13.92 -13.20
N GLY A 223 4.66 -13.41 -12.12
CA GLY A 223 6.09 -13.09 -12.00
C GLY A 223 6.50 -11.70 -12.49
N VAL A 224 7.81 -11.46 -12.46
CA VAL A 224 8.42 -10.13 -12.67
C VAL A 224 8.20 -9.56 -14.07
N ASP A 225 8.06 -10.39 -15.11
CA ASP A 225 7.83 -9.88 -16.46
C ASP A 225 6.44 -9.24 -16.59
N ALA A 226 5.43 -9.82 -15.95
CA ALA A 226 4.10 -9.21 -15.86
C ALA A 226 4.12 -7.90 -15.06
N VAL A 227 4.86 -7.87 -13.94
CA VAL A 227 5.06 -6.64 -13.14
C VAL A 227 5.72 -5.52 -13.97
N ARG A 228 6.73 -5.83 -14.79
CA ARG A 228 7.37 -4.81 -15.67
C ARG A 228 6.39 -4.14 -16.62
N GLU A 229 5.37 -4.86 -17.10
CA GLU A 229 4.32 -4.27 -17.93
C GLU A 229 3.41 -3.33 -17.11
N THR A 230 3.13 -3.64 -15.84
CA THR A 230 2.37 -2.71 -14.98
C THR A 230 3.15 -1.44 -14.64
N VAL A 231 4.45 -1.55 -14.40
CA VAL A 231 5.34 -0.39 -14.20
C VAL A 231 5.31 0.55 -15.42
N LYS A 232 5.39 -0.02 -16.64
CA LYS A 232 5.28 0.80 -17.86
C LYS A 232 3.92 1.47 -17.99
N GLY A 233 2.84 0.71 -17.70
CA GLY A 233 1.48 1.23 -17.77
C GLY A 233 1.26 2.40 -16.82
N ALA A 234 1.74 2.30 -15.58
CA ALA A 234 1.66 3.38 -14.59
C ALA A 234 2.45 4.63 -15.03
N LYS A 235 3.68 4.46 -15.53
CA LYS A 235 4.56 5.58 -15.92
C LYS A 235 4.20 6.23 -17.25
N ASP A 236 3.37 5.64 -18.07
CA ASP A 236 2.91 6.16 -19.37
C ASP A 236 1.53 6.83 -19.31
N ALA A 237 0.88 6.93 -18.10
CA ALA A 237 -0.48 7.44 -17.89
C ALA A 237 -0.63 8.98 -17.94
#